data_e0186c6521abc4aed2d70c60872c03b6
#
_entry.id   e0186c6521abc4aed2d70c60872c03b6
#
_cell.length_a   1.000
_cell.length_b   1.000
_cell.length_c   1.000
_cell.angle_alpha   90.00
_cell.angle_beta   90.00
_cell.angle_gamma   90.00
#
_symmetry.space_group_name_H-M   'P 1'
#
loop_
_entity.id
_entity.type
_entity.pdbx_description
1 polymer ?
#
loop_
_entity_poly.entity_id
_entity_poly.type
_entity_poly.pdbx_seq_one_letter_code
_entity_poly.pdbx_strand_id
1 'polypeptide(L)'
;MYTDGACSGNPGPGGWGTVLMSGKHRKEMYGGERETTNNRMEMMAIIKGAEALKRRCNVDIYTDSTYVMKGMTEWLEGWKQRGWRTASKQPVKNVDLWQRLEKALDRHEVNWFWVKGHSGVAENERADELARKGIP
;
A
#
# COMPACT_ATOMS: atom_id res chain seq x y z
N MET A 1 -0.36 11.12 -0.27
CA MET A 1 -0.21 9.93 0.60
C MET A 1 1.13 9.28 0.34
N TYR A 2 1.97 9.22 1.33
CA TYR A 2 3.26 8.52 1.28
C TYR A 2 3.14 7.25 2.09
N THR A 3 3.59 6.13 1.54
CA THR A 3 3.39 4.81 2.15
C THR A 3 4.65 3.98 2.08
N ASP A 4 4.84 3.11 3.06
CA ASP A 4 5.93 2.14 3.05
C ASP A 4 5.56 0.91 3.87
N GLY A 5 6.24 -0.19 3.59
CA GLY A 5 6.13 -1.44 4.33
C GLY A 5 7.50 -2.00 4.62
N ALA A 6 7.65 -2.67 5.74
CA ALA A 6 8.89 -3.29 6.15
C ALA A 6 8.60 -4.64 6.78
N CYS A 7 9.51 -5.60 6.60
CA CYS A 7 9.35 -6.92 7.16
C CYS A 7 10.70 -7.43 7.67
N SER A 8 10.71 -7.92 8.90
CA SER A 8 11.90 -8.51 9.51
C SER A 8 11.87 -10.01 9.20
N GLY A 9 12.53 -10.41 8.11
CA GLY A 9 12.34 -11.71 7.49
C GLY A 9 11.12 -11.68 6.56
N ASN A 10 11.09 -12.50 5.55
CA ASN A 10 10.02 -12.47 4.55
C ASN A 10 9.63 -13.89 4.16
N PRO A 11 8.67 -14.55 4.86
CA PRO A 11 7.75 -13.98 5.84
C PRO A 11 8.36 -13.77 7.24
N GLY A 12 7.71 -12.96 8.04
CA GLY A 12 8.11 -12.67 9.41
C GLY A 12 7.32 -11.48 9.96
N PRO A 13 7.74 -10.92 11.11
CA PRO A 13 7.11 -9.72 11.65
C PRO A 13 7.29 -8.55 10.70
N GLY A 14 6.22 -7.82 10.45
CA GLY A 14 6.28 -6.68 9.55
C GLY A 14 5.44 -5.51 10.03
N GLY A 15 5.72 -4.33 9.46
CA GLY A 15 5.00 -3.11 9.77
C GLY A 15 4.71 -2.30 8.52
N TRP A 16 3.76 -1.40 8.63
CA TRP A 16 3.39 -0.47 7.58
C TRP A 16 3.33 0.95 8.12
N GLY A 17 3.60 1.93 7.28
CA GLY A 17 3.55 3.34 7.65
C GLY A 17 2.91 4.17 6.54
N THR A 18 2.14 5.17 6.95
CA THR A 18 1.42 6.04 6.02
C THR A 18 1.44 7.47 6.52
N VAL A 19 1.77 8.40 5.63
CA VAL A 19 1.70 9.83 5.90
C VAL A 19 0.65 10.42 4.97
N LEU A 20 -0.43 10.92 5.53
CA LEU A 20 -1.48 11.63 4.81
C LEU A 20 -1.25 13.13 4.93
N MET A 21 -1.27 13.83 3.81
CA MET A 21 -1.10 15.28 3.78
C MET A 21 -2.20 15.91 2.92
N SER A 22 -2.81 16.97 3.45
CA SER A 22 -3.80 17.76 2.72
C SER A 22 -3.66 19.23 3.16
N GLY A 23 -3.03 20.05 2.32
CA GLY A 23 -2.74 21.43 2.69
C GLY A 23 -1.87 21.49 3.93
N LYS A 24 -2.40 22.07 5.00
CA LYS A 24 -1.70 22.18 6.29
C LYS A 24 -1.94 20.99 7.21
N HIS A 25 -2.84 20.09 6.84
CA HIS A 25 -3.19 18.92 7.65
C HIS A 25 -2.23 17.77 7.35
N ARG A 26 -1.77 17.14 8.41
CA ARG A 26 -0.88 16.00 8.33
C ARG A 26 -1.31 14.93 9.33
N LYS A 27 -1.45 13.70 8.87
CA LYS A 27 -1.77 12.57 9.73
C LYS A 27 -0.79 11.45 9.47
N GLU A 28 -0.20 10.92 10.52
CA GLU A 28 0.71 9.78 10.45
C GLU A 28 0.03 8.56 11.05
N MET A 29 0.21 7.42 10.41
CA MET A 29 -0.38 6.15 10.84
C MET A 29 0.66 5.04 10.70
N TYR A 30 0.60 4.06 11.58
CA TYR A 30 1.42 2.87 11.46
C TYR A 30 0.76 1.69 12.16
N GLY A 31 1.21 0.50 11.80
CA GLY A 31 0.75 -0.74 12.41
C GLY A 31 1.60 -1.89 11.92
N GLY A 32 1.28 -3.11 12.35
CA GLY A 32 2.05 -4.26 11.96
C GLY A 32 1.37 -5.57 12.26
N GLU A 33 2.01 -6.65 11.84
CA GLU A 33 1.55 -8.03 12.04
C GLU A 33 2.75 -8.90 12.36
N ARG A 34 2.52 -9.94 13.19
CA ARG A 34 3.59 -10.84 13.62
C ARG A 34 4.07 -11.79 12.53
N GLU A 35 3.20 -12.12 11.60
CA GLU A 35 3.50 -13.02 10.49
C GLU A 35 2.94 -12.44 9.21
N THR A 36 3.80 -11.89 8.36
CA THR A 36 3.39 -11.22 7.14
C THR A 36 4.53 -11.19 6.13
N THR A 37 4.34 -10.49 5.02
CA THR A 37 5.35 -10.30 3.99
C THR A 37 5.52 -8.82 3.69
N ASN A 38 6.64 -8.47 3.06
CA ASN A 38 6.89 -7.10 2.65
C ASN A 38 5.78 -6.58 1.73
N ASN A 39 5.36 -7.39 0.75
CA ASN A 39 4.31 -6.98 -0.18
C ASN A 39 2.98 -6.70 0.53
N ARG A 40 2.60 -7.54 1.50
CA ARG A 40 1.37 -7.33 2.26
C ARG A 40 1.44 -6.03 3.06
N MET A 41 2.58 -5.71 3.64
CA MET A 41 2.74 -4.47 4.42
C MET A 41 2.69 -3.23 3.52
N GLU A 42 3.28 -3.30 2.33
CA GLU A 42 3.16 -2.23 1.33
C GLU A 42 1.69 -1.97 0.98
N MET A 43 0.92 -3.04 0.77
CA MET A 43 -0.51 -2.93 0.48
C MET A 43 -1.29 -2.37 1.67
N MET A 44 -1.00 -2.84 2.88
CA MET A 44 -1.70 -2.37 4.09
C MET A 44 -1.49 -0.87 4.33
N ALA A 45 -0.31 -0.35 4.06
CA ALA A 45 -0.04 1.08 4.20
C ALA A 45 -1.01 1.92 3.36
N ILE A 46 -1.24 1.50 2.12
CA ILE A 46 -2.15 2.20 1.21
C ILE A 46 -3.61 2.00 1.63
N ILE A 47 -3.98 0.76 1.96
CA ILE A 47 -5.34 0.43 2.40
C ILE A 47 -5.74 1.25 3.62
N LYS A 48 -4.89 1.27 4.64
CA LYS A 48 -5.18 2.00 5.88
C LYS A 48 -5.27 3.50 5.64
N GLY A 49 -4.40 4.04 4.80
CA GLY A 49 -4.45 5.45 4.42
C GLY A 49 -5.75 5.80 3.70
N ALA A 50 -6.14 4.99 2.71
CA ALA A 50 -7.37 5.21 1.94
C ALA A 50 -8.62 5.06 2.81
N GLU A 51 -8.64 4.05 3.69
CA GLU A 51 -9.78 3.81 4.58
C GLU A 51 -9.94 4.92 5.62
N ALA A 52 -8.88 5.66 5.91
CA ALA A 52 -8.94 6.80 6.83
C ALA A 52 -9.58 8.05 6.20
N LEU A 53 -9.72 8.10 4.88
CA LEU A 53 -10.32 9.22 4.19
C LEU A 53 -11.84 9.15 4.34
N LYS A 54 -12.43 10.23 4.88
CA LYS A 54 -13.86 10.25 5.22
C LYS A 54 -14.77 10.62 4.05
N ARG A 55 -14.21 11.15 2.97
CA ARG A 55 -14.96 11.57 1.79
C ARG A 55 -14.14 11.32 0.53
N ARG A 56 -14.80 11.42 -0.62
CA ARG A 56 -14.13 11.27 -1.91
C ARG A 56 -13.01 12.31 -2.04
N CYS A 57 -11.84 11.86 -2.42
CA CYS A 57 -10.64 12.68 -2.58
C CYS A 57 -9.96 12.41 -3.91
N ASN A 58 -9.21 13.40 -4.37
CA ASN A 58 -8.20 13.20 -5.40
C ASN A 58 -6.90 12.89 -4.63
N VAL A 59 -6.41 11.67 -4.77
CA VAL A 59 -5.31 11.16 -3.95
C VAL A 59 -4.08 10.89 -4.81
N ASP A 60 -2.98 11.54 -4.46
CA ASP A 60 -1.68 11.20 -5.03
C ASP A 60 -1.00 10.19 -4.10
N ILE A 61 -0.75 9.00 -4.61
CA ILE A 61 -0.11 7.93 -3.84
C ILE A 61 1.33 7.78 -4.27
N TYR A 62 2.25 7.99 -3.32
CA TYR A 62 3.69 7.84 -3.51
C TYR A 62 4.13 6.55 -2.86
N THR A 63 4.63 5.61 -3.66
CA THR A 63 5.08 4.30 -3.19
C THR A 63 6.37 3.88 -3.88
N ASP A 64 7.21 3.13 -3.19
CA ASP A 64 8.37 2.50 -3.78
C ASP A 64 8.09 1.04 -4.20
N SER A 65 6.87 0.57 -3.98
CA SER A 65 6.48 -0.79 -4.32
C SER A 65 6.03 -0.88 -5.78
N THR A 66 6.87 -1.43 -6.63
CA THR A 66 6.50 -1.72 -8.02
C THR A 66 5.42 -2.79 -8.09
N TYR A 67 5.43 -3.73 -7.14
CA TYR A 67 4.42 -4.78 -7.05
C TYR A 67 3.01 -4.20 -6.91
N VAL A 68 2.81 -3.28 -5.96
CA VAL A 68 1.49 -2.68 -5.73
C VAL A 68 1.08 -1.81 -6.91
N MET A 69 1.99 -0.96 -7.40
CA MET A 69 1.69 -0.06 -8.50
C MET A 69 1.30 -0.84 -9.77
N LYS A 70 2.08 -1.85 -10.14
CA LYS A 70 1.78 -2.66 -11.32
C LYS A 70 0.50 -3.46 -11.14
N GLY A 71 0.28 -4.00 -9.95
CA GLY A 71 -0.95 -4.72 -9.65
C GLY A 71 -2.19 -3.88 -9.90
N MET A 72 -2.20 -2.67 -9.38
CA MET A 72 -3.34 -1.77 -9.51
C MET A 72 -3.49 -1.18 -10.91
N THR A 73 -2.40 -0.91 -11.63
CA THR A 73 -2.44 -0.23 -12.93
C THR A 73 -2.41 -1.18 -14.13
N GLU A 74 -1.88 -2.39 -13.96
CA GLU A 74 -1.68 -3.30 -15.09
C GLU A 74 -2.36 -4.67 -14.93
N TRP A 75 -2.39 -5.25 -13.73
CA TRP A 75 -2.81 -6.65 -13.54
C TRP A 75 -4.23 -6.83 -13.07
N LEU A 76 -4.78 -5.86 -12.33
CA LEU A 76 -6.05 -6.01 -11.63
C LEU A 76 -7.22 -6.36 -12.57
N GLU A 77 -7.36 -5.67 -13.68
CA GLU A 77 -8.46 -5.91 -14.62
C GLU A 77 -8.43 -7.32 -15.19
N GLY A 78 -7.25 -7.82 -15.54
CA GLY A 78 -7.10 -9.19 -16.03
C GLY A 78 -7.47 -10.21 -14.97
N TRP A 79 -7.06 -9.98 -13.73
CA TRP A 79 -7.42 -10.87 -12.63
C TRP A 79 -8.93 -10.89 -12.40
N LYS A 80 -9.59 -9.76 -12.44
CA LYS A 80 -11.04 -9.67 -12.29
C LYS A 80 -11.76 -10.43 -13.39
N GLN A 81 -11.31 -10.30 -14.63
CA GLN A 81 -11.88 -11.01 -15.77
C GLN A 81 -11.72 -12.52 -15.68
N ARG A 82 -10.65 -13.00 -15.03
CA ARG A 82 -10.37 -14.41 -14.86
C ARG A 82 -10.84 -14.97 -13.51
N GLY A 83 -11.69 -14.24 -12.79
CA GLY A 83 -12.19 -14.69 -11.49
C GLY A 83 -11.11 -14.72 -10.41
N TRP A 84 -10.22 -13.74 -10.41
CA TRP A 84 -9.10 -13.64 -9.47
C TRP A 84 -8.08 -14.77 -9.61
N ARG A 85 -7.79 -15.12 -10.85
CA ARG A 85 -6.77 -16.11 -11.20
C ARG A 85 -5.72 -15.47 -12.11
N THR A 86 -4.51 -16.01 -12.02
CA THR A 86 -3.43 -15.60 -12.92
C THR A 86 -3.67 -16.16 -14.32
N ALA A 87 -2.86 -15.74 -15.31
CA ALA A 87 -2.94 -16.28 -16.67
C ALA A 87 -2.73 -17.80 -16.70
N SER A 88 -1.98 -18.36 -15.76
CA SER A 88 -1.76 -19.80 -15.62
C SER A 88 -2.83 -20.48 -14.77
N LYS A 89 -3.95 -19.81 -14.50
CA LYS A 89 -5.10 -20.33 -13.75
C LYS A 89 -4.84 -20.62 -12.27
N GLN A 90 -3.75 -20.08 -11.72
CA GLN A 90 -3.46 -20.17 -10.29
C GLN A 90 -4.19 -19.06 -9.53
N PRO A 91 -4.59 -19.27 -8.26
CA PRO A 91 -5.17 -18.20 -7.46
C PRO A 91 -4.17 -17.03 -7.33
N VAL A 92 -4.69 -15.79 -7.41
CA VAL A 92 -3.87 -14.61 -7.23
C VAL A 92 -3.38 -14.53 -5.78
N LYS A 93 -2.08 -14.35 -5.57
CA LYS A 93 -1.52 -14.15 -4.23
C LYS A 93 -2.05 -12.85 -3.63
N ASN A 94 -2.29 -12.86 -2.32
CA ASN A 94 -2.76 -11.69 -1.58
C ASN A 94 -4.12 -11.17 -2.09
N VAL A 95 -4.95 -12.07 -2.63
CA VAL A 95 -6.25 -11.68 -3.20
C VAL A 95 -7.12 -10.92 -2.21
N ASP A 96 -7.07 -11.29 -0.92
CA ASP A 96 -7.79 -10.61 0.15
C ASP A 96 -7.42 -9.12 0.20
N LEU A 97 -6.13 -8.81 0.13
CA LEU A 97 -5.66 -7.43 0.18
C LEU A 97 -5.90 -6.70 -1.15
N TRP A 98 -5.75 -7.39 -2.30
CA TRP A 98 -6.05 -6.76 -3.58
C TRP A 98 -7.52 -6.33 -3.67
N GLN A 99 -8.43 -7.17 -3.21
CA GLN A 99 -9.86 -6.83 -3.19
C GLN A 99 -10.16 -5.69 -2.23
N ARG A 100 -9.55 -5.71 -1.06
CA ARG A 100 -9.72 -4.65 -0.07
C ARG A 100 -9.15 -3.33 -0.57
N LEU A 101 -7.99 -3.37 -1.24
CA LEU A 101 -7.34 -2.20 -1.81
C LEU A 101 -8.19 -1.59 -2.91
N GLU A 102 -8.72 -2.41 -3.82
CA GLU A 102 -9.62 -1.94 -4.85
C GLU A 102 -10.83 -1.23 -4.24
N LYS A 103 -11.45 -1.84 -3.26
CA LYS A 103 -12.62 -1.27 -2.58
C LYS A 103 -12.28 0.04 -1.88
N ALA A 104 -11.14 0.10 -1.22
CA ALA A 104 -10.72 1.30 -0.49
C ALA A 104 -10.47 2.49 -1.42
N LEU A 105 -10.02 2.24 -2.64
CA LEU A 105 -9.68 3.27 -3.61
C LEU A 105 -10.81 3.58 -4.61
N ASP A 106 -11.83 2.75 -4.68
CA ASP A 106 -12.86 2.80 -5.72
C ASP A 106 -13.55 4.15 -5.86
N ARG A 107 -13.87 4.79 -4.74
CA ARG A 107 -14.57 6.09 -4.76
C ARG A 107 -13.64 7.29 -4.96
N HIS A 108 -12.33 7.07 -4.93
CA HIS A 108 -11.35 8.15 -5.02
C HIS A 108 -10.79 8.28 -6.43
N GLU A 109 -10.34 9.47 -6.78
CA GLU A 109 -9.55 9.68 -7.98
C GLU A 109 -8.08 9.52 -7.58
N VAL A 110 -7.42 8.49 -8.12
CA VAL A 110 -6.08 8.09 -7.67
C VAL A 110 -5.05 8.33 -8.75
N ASN A 111 -3.96 9.00 -8.36
CA ASN A 111 -2.78 9.16 -9.21
C ASN A 111 -1.61 8.44 -8.54
N TRP A 112 -0.91 7.61 -9.31
CA TRP A 112 0.19 6.80 -8.81
C TRP A 112 1.52 7.43 -9.16
N PHE A 113 2.38 7.58 -8.14
CA PHE A 113 3.75 8.08 -8.31
C PHE A 113 4.72 7.07 -7.71
N TRP A 114 5.60 6.54 -8.53
CA TRP A 114 6.65 5.68 -8.04
C TRP A 114 7.78 6.54 -7.49
N VAL A 115 8.23 6.25 -6.27
CA VAL A 115 9.39 6.89 -5.66
C VAL A 115 10.46 5.83 -5.43
N LYS A 116 11.71 6.21 -5.64
CA LYS A 116 12.84 5.32 -5.36
C LYS A 116 13.02 5.27 -3.84
N GLY A 117 13.13 4.07 -3.28
CA GLY A 117 13.35 3.90 -1.86
C GLY A 117 14.61 4.64 -1.41
N HIS A 118 14.57 5.25 -0.22
CA HIS A 118 15.68 6.01 0.35
C HIS A 118 16.19 7.15 -0.54
N SER A 119 15.28 7.82 -1.21
CA SER A 119 15.61 8.89 -2.15
C SER A 119 15.81 10.27 -1.51
N GLY A 120 15.74 10.36 -0.17
CA GLY A 120 15.92 11.62 0.55
C GLY A 120 14.65 12.48 0.63
N VAL A 121 13.51 12.00 0.16
CA VAL A 121 12.24 12.71 0.33
C VAL A 121 11.77 12.53 1.77
N ALA A 122 11.59 13.63 2.50
CA ALA A 122 11.32 13.61 3.94
C ALA A 122 10.08 12.77 4.31
N GLU A 123 8.99 12.93 3.59
CA GLU A 123 7.75 12.20 3.86
C GLU A 123 7.89 10.70 3.55
N ASN A 124 8.65 10.37 2.53
CA ASN A 124 8.94 8.98 2.17
C ASN A 124 9.79 8.32 3.25
N GLU A 125 10.79 9.02 3.76
CA GLU A 125 11.62 8.54 4.86
C GLU A 125 10.81 8.39 6.15
N ARG A 126 9.87 9.31 6.38
CA ARG A 126 9.00 9.22 7.54
C ARG A 126 8.09 8.00 7.46
N ALA A 127 7.54 7.70 6.28
CA ALA A 127 6.75 6.49 6.09
C ALA A 127 7.57 5.22 6.39
N ASP A 128 8.83 5.19 5.97
CA ASP A 128 9.75 4.09 6.29
C ASP A 128 9.97 3.95 7.80
N GLU A 129 10.21 5.07 8.49
CA GLU A 129 10.36 5.04 9.96
C GLU A 129 9.11 4.51 10.64
N LEU A 130 7.92 4.95 10.19
CA LEU A 130 6.65 4.49 10.74
C LEU A 130 6.46 2.99 10.49
N ALA A 131 6.82 2.50 9.31
CA ALA A 131 6.73 1.09 8.98
C ALA A 131 7.61 0.26 9.92
N ARG A 132 8.84 0.68 10.14
CA ARG A 132 9.75 -0.01 11.07
C ARG A 132 9.25 0.04 12.51
N LYS A 133 8.67 1.17 12.92
CA LYS A 133 8.06 1.34 14.24
C LYS A 133 6.88 0.40 14.43
N GLY A 134 6.16 0.07 13.37
CA GLY A 134 5.02 -0.84 13.41
C GLY A 134 5.39 -2.31 13.57
N ILE A 135 6.62 -2.70 13.33
CA ILE A 135 7.05 -4.11 13.48
C ILE A 135 6.90 -4.54 14.92
N PRO A 136 6.08 -5.60 15.18
CA PRO A 136 5.88 -6.05 16.56
C PRO A 136 7.14 -6.64 17.19
#